data_ae65aedc095adc6beca768762537a335
#
_entry.id   ae65aedc095adc6beca768762537a335
#
_cell.length_a   1.000
_cell.length_b   1.000
_cell.length_c   1.000
_cell.angle_alpha   90.00
_cell.angle_beta   90.00
_cell.angle_gamma   90.00
#
_symmetry.space_group_name_H-M   'P 1'
#
loop_
_entity.id
_entity.type
_entity.pdbx_description
1 polymer ?
#
loop_
_entity_poly.entity_id
_entity_poly.type
_entity_poly.pdbx_seq_one_letter_code
_entity_poly.pdbx_strand_id
1 'polypeptide(L)'
;MLFRSPSIWKCGKVTALFKGGNRTDCNNYRPITVLPTISKILERAVHQQLYEFLSANELLTPNQFGFRPKLSTVTALAHFTDNILQSLDRGGFTGAVFLDLSKAFDTVDHVLLVEKLKTIGASSQVVKWFASYLESRYQVTSVENCQSTQQMVPVGVPQGSILGPLLLLIYVNNLPNCLEHCQVVMYADNTVIYFSANCCQNIEYNLNAGLANLAEWFNNNYLTLNTSKSKFVLFGGDKRLQTC
;
A
#
# COMPACT_ATOMS: atom_id res chain seq x y z
N MET A 1 0.45 32.07 1.22
CA MET A 1 0.38 30.61 1.30
C MET A 1 1.69 30.09 1.88
N LEU A 2 1.65 29.38 3.01
CA LEU A 2 2.86 28.80 3.63
C LEU A 2 3.33 27.63 2.74
N PHE A 3 4.43 27.85 2.02
CA PHE A 3 5.03 26.81 1.16
C PHE A 3 5.76 25.70 1.94
N ARG A 4 5.67 25.69 3.26
CA ARG A 4 6.35 24.74 4.13
C ARG A 4 5.43 24.24 5.24
N SER A 5 5.53 22.96 5.58
CA SER A 5 4.90 22.42 6.78
C SER A 5 5.66 22.94 8.02
N PRO A 6 4.97 23.49 9.03
CA PRO A 6 5.62 23.98 10.24
C PRO A 6 6.40 22.87 10.98
N SER A 7 7.61 23.18 11.44
CA SER A 7 8.48 22.21 12.11
C SER A 7 7.85 21.62 13.39
N ILE A 8 7.12 22.42 14.14
CA ILE A 8 6.42 22.00 15.37
C ILE A 8 5.38 20.89 15.11
N TRP A 9 4.89 20.72 13.89
CA TRP A 9 3.92 19.67 13.53
C TRP A 9 4.58 18.39 13.03
N LYS A 10 5.90 18.38 12.89
CA LYS A 10 6.66 17.25 12.35
C LYS A 10 7.15 16.27 13.42
N CYS A 11 6.88 16.54 14.70
CA CYS A 11 7.18 15.60 15.77
C CYS A 11 5.93 14.78 16.10
N GLY A 12 6.02 13.46 15.89
CA GLY A 12 4.96 12.50 16.20
C GLY A 12 5.21 11.78 17.51
N LYS A 13 4.14 11.60 18.32
CA LYS A 13 4.19 10.71 19.48
C LYS A 13 3.72 9.33 19.08
N VAL A 14 4.61 8.35 19.09
CA VAL A 14 4.30 6.97 18.75
C VAL A 14 3.79 6.22 19.97
N THR A 15 2.62 5.61 19.83
CA THR A 15 2.07 4.66 20.79
C THR A 15 2.12 3.26 20.21
N ALA A 16 2.72 2.32 20.92
CA ALA A 16 2.83 0.94 20.50
C ALA A 16 1.52 0.18 20.76
N LEU A 17 0.77 -0.15 19.70
CA LEU A 17 -0.46 -0.93 19.79
C LEU A 17 -0.17 -2.42 19.59
N PHE A 18 -0.42 -3.24 20.62
CA PHE A 18 -0.20 -4.68 20.56
C PHE A 18 -1.14 -5.37 19.55
N LYS A 19 -0.57 -6.19 18.65
CA LYS A 19 -1.29 -6.94 17.62
C LYS A 19 -1.69 -8.36 18.05
N GLY A 20 -0.93 -8.94 18.98
CA GLY A 20 -1.02 -10.33 19.40
C GLY A 20 0.35 -11.02 19.40
N GLY A 21 0.44 -12.22 19.95
CA GLY A 21 1.69 -13.00 20.03
C GLY A 21 2.52 -12.72 21.29
N ASN A 22 3.84 -12.81 21.20
CA ASN A 22 4.72 -12.53 22.33
C ASN A 22 4.86 -11.02 22.58
N ARG A 23 4.55 -10.58 23.80
CA ARG A 23 4.62 -9.16 24.19
C ARG A 23 6.04 -8.60 24.27
N THR A 24 7.06 -9.44 24.38
CA THR A 24 8.47 -9.03 24.41
C THR A 24 9.04 -8.75 23.02
N ASP A 25 8.34 -9.16 21.95
CA ASP A 25 8.76 -8.92 20.58
C ASP A 25 8.16 -7.62 20.03
N CYS A 26 9.01 -6.64 19.74
CA CYS A 26 8.62 -5.34 19.18
C CYS A 26 7.88 -5.46 17.83
N ASN A 27 8.09 -6.52 17.06
CA ASN A 27 7.39 -6.76 15.79
C ASN A 27 5.89 -7.03 15.98
N ASN A 28 5.48 -7.42 17.19
CA ASN A 28 4.09 -7.66 17.56
C ASN A 28 3.33 -6.37 17.94
N TYR A 29 3.89 -5.20 17.65
CA TYR A 29 3.25 -3.92 17.89
C TYR A 29 3.10 -3.12 16.59
N ARG A 30 2.00 -2.34 16.50
CA ARG A 30 1.82 -1.31 15.47
C ARG A 30 2.24 0.05 16.05
N PRO A 31 3.15 0.77 15.40
CA PRO A 31 3.53 2.12 15.82
C PRO A 31 2.47 3.12 15.35
N ILE A 32 1.50 3.43 16.20
CA ILE A 32 0.49 4.45 15.87
C ILE A 32 1.02 5.83 16.26
N THR A 33 1.16 6.69 15.26
CA THR A 33 1.67 8.05 15.44
C THR A 33 0.53 9.02 15.74
N VAL A 34 0.56 9.63 16.90
CA VAL A 34 -0.32 10.74 17.26
C VAL A 34 0.35 12.05 16.86
N LEU A 35 -0.28 12.75 15.92
CA LEU A 35 0.14 14.06 15.44
C LEU A 35 -0.67 15.17 16.11
N PRO A 36 -0.16 16.42 16.17
CA PRO A 36 -0.89 17.56 16.67
C PRO A 36 -2.23 17.75 15.94
N THR A 37 -3.30 18.05 16.67
CA THR A 37 -4.66 18.16 16.08
C THR A 37 -4.73 19.21 14.98
N ILE A 38 -4.01 20.32 15.13
CA ILE A 38 -3.99 21.38 14.13
C ILE A 38 -3.34 20.92 12.82
N SER A 39 -2.34 20.02 12.87
CA SER A 39 -1.75 19.45 11.65
C SER A 39 -2.74 18.58 10.90
N LYS A 40 -3.63 17.87 11.61
CA LYS A 40 -4.68 17.05 11.00
C LYS A 40 -5.73 17.89 10.25
N ILE A 41 -6.01 19.12 10.71
CA ILE A 41 -6.91 20.06 10.00
C ILE A 41 -6.29 20.43 8.65
N LEU A 42 -5.01 20.81 8.65
CA LEU A 42 -4.29 21.11 7.41
C LEU A 42 -4.18 19.87 6.50
N GLU A 43 -3.80 18.73 7.07
CA GLU A 43 -3.72 17.47 6.31
C GLU A 43 -5.05 17.12 5.65
N ARG A 44 -6.19 17.35 6.32
CA ARG A 44 -7.52 17.11 5.72
C ARG A 44 -7.80 18.02 4.53
N ALA A 45 -7.48 19.31 4.62
CA ALA A 45 -7.64 20.23 3.52
C ALA A 45 -6.74 19.87 2.32
N VAL A 46 -5.49 19.46 2.59
CA VAL A 46 -4.57 19.03 1.53
C VAL A 46 -5.00 17.68 0.95
N HIS A 47 -5.44 16.74 1.79
CA HIS A 47 -5.95 15.44 1.35
C HIS A 47 -7.13 15.62 0.39
N GLN A 48 -8.11 16.46 0.75
CA GLN A 48 -9.28 16.69 -0.08
C GLN A 48 -8.88 17.23 -1.46
N GLN A 49 -8.06 18.29 -1.51
CA GLN A 49 -7.62 18.88 -2.77
C GLN A 49 -6.81 17.90 -3.64
N LEU A 50 -5.88 17.14 -3.02
CA LEU A 50 -5.09 16.14 -3.75
C LEU A 50 -5.97 15.01 -4.26
N TYR A 51 -6.90 14.50 -3.43
CA TYR A 51 -7.79 13.42 -3.82
C TYR A 51 -8.75 13.85 -4.95
N GLU A 52 -9.30 15.07 -4.88
CA GLU A 52 -10.13 15.64 -5.94
C GLU A 52 -9.34 15.75 -7.26
N PHE A 53 -8.10 16.23 -7.20
CA PHE A 53 -7.22 16.29 -8.37
C PHE A 53 -6.96 14.91 -8.97
N LEU A 54 -6.60 13.93 -8.14
CA LEU A 54 -6.35 12.55 -8.59
C LEU A 54 -7.59 11.90 -9.21
N SER A 55 -8.76 12.14 -8.61
CA SER A 55 -10.02 11.56 -9.07
C SER A 55 -10.54 12.22 -10.35
N ALA A 56 -10.46 13.55 -10.45
CA ALA A 56 -10.92 14.30 -11.62
C ALA A 56 -10.09 14.01 -12.89
N ASN A 57 -8.83 13.60 -12.71
CA ASN A 57 -7.92 13.26 -13.80
C ASN A 57 -7.71 11.75 -13.97
N GLU A 58 -8.48 10.90 -13.26
CA GLU A 58 -8.42 9.43 -13.33
C GLU A 58 -7.00 8.86 -13.09
N LEU A 59 -6.23 9.51 -12.20
CA LEU A 59 -4.81 9.19 -11.97
C LEU A 59 -4.59 8.01 -11.01
N LEU A 60 -5.62 7.57 -10.29
CA LEU A 60 -5.54 6.40 -9.42
C LEU A 60 -5.92 5.14 -10.18
N THR A 61 -5.08 4.11 -10.10
CA THR A 61 -5.37 2.82 -10.74
C THR A 61 -6.73 2.25 -10.31
N PRO A 62 -7.55 1.73 -11.24
CA PRO A 62 -8.83 1.10 -10.90
C PRO A 62 -8.66 -0.16 -10.06
N ASN A 63 -7.48 -0.77 -10.06
CA ASN A 63 -7.16 -1.99 -9.33
C ASN A 63 -6.99 -1.77 -7.81
N GLN A 64 -6.93 -0.52 -7.34
CA GLN A 64 -6.79 -0.18 -5.92
C GLN A 64 -8.16 0.12 -5.28
N PHE A 65 -8.55 -0.70 -4.32
CA PHE A 65 -9.82 -0.60 -3.59
C PHE A 65 -9.66 0.01 -2.19
N GLY A 66 -8.46 -0.01 -1.63
CA GLY A 66 -8.18 0.51 -0.29
C GLY A 66 -8.15 2.04 -0.25
N PHE A 67 -8.60 2.62 0.87
CA PHE A 67 -8.58 4.05 1.14
C PHE A 67 -9.25 4.94 0.09
N ARG A 68 -10.19 4.38 -0.67
CA ARG A 68 -10.95 5.11 -1.69
C ARG A 68 -12.44 5.19 -1.30
N PRO A 69 -13.09 6.36 -1.43
CA PRO A 69 -14.52 6.50 -1.21
C PRO A 69 -15.33 5.54 -2.08
N LYS A 70 -16.41 5.00 -1.54
CA LYS A 70 -17.33 4.04 -2.19
C LYS A 70 -16.72 2.67 -2.51
N LEU A 71 -15.44 2.44 -2.25
CA LEU A 71 -14.80 1.14 -2.36
C LEU A 71 -14.55 0.54 -0.97
N SER A 72 -14.53 -0.77 -0.88
CA SER A 72 -14.41 -1.52 0.37
C SER A 72 -13.74 -2.88 0.14
N THR A 73 -13.44 -3.60 1.20
CA THR A 73 -13.01 -5.00 1.11
C THR A 73 -14.05 -5.86 0.42
N VAL A 74 -15.35 -5.57 0.63
CA VAL A 74 -16.45 -6.32 -0.01
C VAL A 74 -16.43 -6.12 -1.53
N THR A 75 -16.25 -4.87 -2.01
CA THR A 75 -16.16 -4.60 -3.45
C THR A 75 -14.92 -5.20 -4.09
N ALA A 76 -13.78 -5.20 -3.39
CA ALA A 76 -12.55 -5.86 -3.84
C ALA A 76 -12.74 -7.38 -3.95
N LEU A 77 -13.35 -8.00 -2.92
CA LEU A 77 -13.63 -9.44 -2.92
C LEU A 77 -14.65 -9.81 -4.00
N ALA A 78 -15.73 -9.05 -4.16
CA ALA A 78 -16.71 -9.28 -5.21
C ALA A 78 -16.04 -9.27 -6.59
N HIS A 79 -15.24 -8.24 -6.89
CA HIS A 79 -14.50 -8.15 -8.16
C HIS A 79 -13.59 -9.37 -8.37
N PHE A 80 -12.82 -9.76 -7.36
CA PHE A 80 -11.93 -10.92 -7.43
C PHE A 80 -12.70 -12.22 -7.60
N THR A 81 -13.77 -12.43 -6.82
CA THR A 81 -14.59 -13.65 -6.87
C THR A 81 -15.31 -13.80 -8.21
N ASP A 82 -15.84 -12.72 -8.77
CA ASP A 82 -16.51 -12.74 -10.09
C ASP A 82 -15.55 -13.21 -11.19
N ASN A 83 -14.31 -12.79 -11.18
CA ASN A 83 -13.29 -13.23 -12.14
C ASN A 83 -12.99 -14.74 -11.99
N ILE A 84 -12.91 -15.24 -10.75
CA ILE A 84 -12.73 -16.67 -10.48
C ILE A 84 -13.92 -17.47 -10.99
N LEU A 85 -15.14 -17.07 -10.64
CA LEU A 85 -16.37 -17.76 -11.07
C LEU A 85 -16.51 -17.80 -12.58
N GLN A 86 -16.22 -16.70 -13.28
CA GLN A 86 -16.22 -16.67 -14.75
C GLN A 86 -15.21 -17.66 -15.36
N SER A 87 -14.06 -17.84 -14.74
CA SER A 87 -13.07 -18.83 -15.18
C SER A 87 -13.57 -20.25 -14.93
N LEU A 88 -14.15 -20.52 -13.77
CA LEU A 88 -14.70 -21.83 -13.40
C LEU A 88 -15.88 -22.24 -14.31
N ASP A 89 -16.78 -21.31 -14.63
CA ASP A 89 -17.92 -21.54 -15.52
C ASP A 89 -17.48 -21.95 -16.94
N ARG A 90 -16.32 -21.42 -17.37
CA ARG A 90 -15.67 -21.83 -18.64
C ARG A 90 -14.86 -23.12 -18.52
N GLY A 91 -14.86 -23.76 -17.34
CA GLY A 91 -14.10 -24.95 -17.04
C GLY A 91 -12.60 -24.73 -16.89
N GLY A 92 -12.15 -23.50 -16.64
CA GLY A 92 -10.76 -23.15 -16.38
C GLY A 92 -10.35 -23.31 -14.92
N PHE A 93 -9.11 -22.95 -14.66
CA PHE A 93 -8.53 -22.80 -13.34
C PHE A 93 -8.11 -21.35 -13.13
N THR A 94 -8.03 -20.91 -11.88
CA THR A 94 -7.45 -19.62 -11.52
C THR A 94 -6.43 -19.83 -10.41
N GLY A 95 -5.17 -19.49 -10.67
CA GLY A 95 -4.14 -19.39 -9.64
C GLY A 95 -4.09 -17.97 -9.11
N ALA A 96 -4.01 -17.81 -7.81
CA ALA A 96 -3.88 -16.52 -7.15
C ALA A 96 -2.77 -16.52 -6.12
N VAL A 97 -1.99 -15.44 -6.07
CA VAL A 97 -0.94 -15.21 -5.07
C VAL A 97 -1.33 -13.97 -4.25
N PHE A 98 -1.55 -14.20 -2.97
CA PHE A 98 -1.80 -13.16 -1.97
C PHE A 98 -0.46 -12.67 -1.42
N LEU A 99 -0.18 -11.40 -1.59
CA LEU A 99 1.07 -10.76 -1.22
C LEU A 99 0.84 -9.77 -0.07
N ASP A 100 1.64 -9.89 0.99
CA ASP A 100 1.63 -8.99 2.14
C ASP A 100 2.94 -8.18 2.15
N LEU A 101 2.87 -6.86 2.28
CA LEU A 101 4.05 -6.01 2.36
C LEU A 101 4.48 -5.83 3.81
N SER A 102 5.78 -5.93 4.05
CA SER A 102 6.35 -5.69 5.37
C SER A 102 6.40 -4.19 5.66
N LYS A 103 5.61 -3.72 6.62
CA LYS A 103 5.68 -2.33 7.14
C LYS A 103 5.57 -1.27 6.01
N ALA A 104 4.66 -1.45 5.04
CA ALA A 104 4.57 -0.61 3.84
C ALA A 104 4.53 0.90 4.15
N PHE A 105 3.82 1.33 5.20
CA PHE A 105 3.79 2.74 5.62
C PHE A 105 5.15 3.24 6.12
N ASP A 106 5.94 2.38 6.74
CA ASP A 106 7.19 2.75 7.40
C ASP A 106 8.38 2.75 6.42
N THR A 107 8.20 2.19 5.20
CA THR A 107 9.26 2.01 4.20
C THR A 107 9.11 2.92 2.97
N VAL A 108 8.08 3.75 2.91
CA VAL A 108 7.89 4.71 1.80
C VAL A 108 9.11 5.63 1.69
N ASP A 109 9.85 5.54 0.58
CA ASP A 109 10.96 6.44 0.31
C ASP A 109 10.44 7.83 -0.07
N HIS A 110 10.94 8.87 0.61
CA HIS A 110 10.46 10.24 0.43
C HIS A 110 10.85 10.84 -0.92
N VAL A 111 12.05 10.51 -1.42
CA VAL A 111 12.54 11.03 -2.71
C VAL A 111 11.70 10.45 -3.84
N LEU A 112 11.53 9.13 -3.82
CA LEU A 112 10.72 8.42 -4.81
C LEU A 112 9.26 8.84 -4.78
N LEU A 113 8.67 9.05 -3.58
CA LEU A 113 7.30 9.56 -3.46
C LEU A 113 7.16 10.95 -4.08
N VAL A 114 8.13 11.84 -3.85
CA VAL A 114 8.14 13.20 -4.44
C VAL A 114 8.27 13.13 -5.96
N GLU A 115 9.08 12.21 -6.51
CA GLU A 115 9.17 12.00 -7.96
C GLU A 115 7.84 11.45 -8.53
N LYS A 116 7.20 10.51 -7.84
CA LYS A 116 5.88 10.01 -8.26
C LYS A 116 4.81 11.11 -8.25
N LEU A 117 4.85 12.03 -7.29
CA LEU A 117 3.97 13.21 -7.29
C LEU A 117 4.23 14.12 -8.50
N LYS A 118 5.47 14.29 -8.95
CA LYS A 118 5.77 15.01 -10.19
C LYS A 118 5.22 14.30 -11.41
N THR A 119 5.43 13.00 -11.50
CA THR A 119 5.00 12.16 -12.63
C THR A 119 3.49 12.18 -12.84
N ILE A 120 2.70 12.24 -11.76
CA ILE A 120 1.23 12.38 -11.86
C ILE A 120 0.77 13.81 -12.18
N GLY A 121 1.68 14.74 -12.45
CA GLY A 121 1.35 16.11 -12.87
C GLY A 121 1.08 17.09 -11.73
N ALA A 122 1.48 16.79 -10.50
CA ALA A 122 1.37 17.74 -9.40
C ALA A 122 2.23 18.98 -9.67
N SER A 123 1.68 20.18 -9.43
CA SER A 123 2.41 21.42 -9.65
C SER A 123 3.69 21.50 -8.79
N SER A 124 4.69 22.28 -9.26
CA SER A 124 5.95 22.43 -8.52
C SER A 124 5.78 22.96 -7.09
N GLN A 125 4.72 23.74 -6.85
CA GLN A 125 4.39 24.26 -5.51
C GLN A 125 3.87 23.14 -4.60
N VAL A 126 3.00 22.27 -5.12
CA VAL A 126 2.48 21.09 -4.40
C VAL A 126 3.61 20.14 -4.08
N VAL A 127 4.47 19.84 -5.06
CA VAL A 127 5.64 18.97 -4.87
C VAL A 127 6.57 19.51 -3.78
N LYS A 128 6.90 20.81 -3.79
CA LYS A 128 7.71 21.47 -2.75
C LYS A 128 7.05 21.40 -1.37
N TRP A 129 5.73 21.51 -1.32
CA TRP A 129 5.01 21.37 -0.05
C TRP A 129 5.12 19.95 0.52
N PHE A 130 4.91 18.90 -0.32
CA PHE A 130 5.05 17.52 0.11
C PHE A 130 6.48 17.17 0.49
N ALA A 131 7.48 17.64 -0.25
CA ALA A 131 8.89 17.49 0.14
C ALA A 131 9.12 18.09 1.54
N SER A 132 8.65 19.32 1.78
CA SER A 132 8.73 19.92 3.10
C SER A 132 7.90 19.17 4.16
N TYR A 133 6.74 18.59 3.83
CA TYR A 133 5.93 17.81 4.77
C TYR A 133 6.64 16.55 5.24
N LEU A 134 7.36 15.89 4.34
CA LEU A 134 8.08 14.64 4.60
C LEU A 134 9.46 14.86 5.28
N GLU A 135 10.13 15.95 4.95
CA GLU A 135 11.47 16.26 5.43
C GLU A 135 11.50 16.58 6.92
N SER A 136 12.63 16.23 7.57
CA SER A 136 12.93 16.60 8.97
C SER A 136 11.81 16.22 9.95
N ARG A 137 11.25 15.05 9.79
CA ARG A 137 10.27 14.51 10.72
C ARG A 137 10.97 13.79 11.86
N TYR A 138 10.36 13.87 13.04
CA TYR A 138 10.86 13.22 14.24
C TYR A 138 9.75 12.46 14.93
N GLN A 139 10.14 11.47 15.72
CA GLN A 139 9.23 10.73 16.57
C GLN A 139 9.79 10.49 17.95
N VAL A 140 8.89 10.35 18.90
CA VAL A 140 9.16 9.94 20.27
C VAL A 140 8.21 8.78 20.58
N THR A 141 8.75 7.65 21.01
CA THR A 141 7.92 6.52 21.45
C THR A 141 7.55 6.66 22.90
N SER A 142 6.27 6.50 23.22
CA SER A 142 5.75 6.54 24.59
C SER A 142 5.15 5.20 24.97
N VAL A 143 5.65 4.63 26.05
CA VAL A 143 5.14 3.39 26.66
C VAL A 143 4.89 3.68 28.14
N GLU A 144 3.63 3.57 28.57
CA GLU A 144 3.20 3.94 29.92
C GLU A 144 3.63 5.37 30.27
N ASN A 145 4.49 5.53 31.29
CA ASN A 145 5.00 6.81 31.77
C ASN A 145 6.42 7.13 31.24
N CYS A 146 6.97 6.28 30.36
CA CYS A 146 8.31 6.45 29.81
C CYS A 146 8.25 6.98 28.37
N GLN A 147 9.21 7.83 28.02
CA GLN A 147 9.40 8.33 26.67
C GLN A 147 10.82 8.06 26.19
N SER A 148 10.95 7.68 24.91
CA SER A 148 12.26 7.57 24.28
C SER A 148 12.87 8.94 24.01
N THR A 149 14.14 8.97 23.66
CA THR A 149 14.75 10.13 22.99
C THR A 149 14.07 10.36 21.63
N GLN A 150 14.13 11.60 21.18
CA GLN A 150 13.64 11.99 19.86
C GLN A 150 14.53 11.39 18.76
N GLN A 151 13.91 10.71 17.79
CA GLN A 151 14.60 10.10 16.66
C GLN A 151 14.07 10.69 15.34
N MET A 152 14.99 10.91 14.40
CA MET A 152 14.63 11.34 13.04
C MET A 152 14.00 10.16 12.28
N VAL A 153 12.98 10.46 11.46
CA VAL A 153 12.28 9.49 10.61
C VAL A 153 12.60 9.84 9.16
N PRO A 154 13.64 9.23 8.55
CA PRO A 154 14.10 9.58 7.22
C PRO A 154 13.26 8.97 6.10
N VAL A 155 12.46 7.95 6.40
CA VAL A 155 11.59 7.22 5.47
C VAL A 155 10.24 6.95 6.12
N GLY A 156 9.26 6.60 5.30
CA GLY A 156 7.92 6.26 5.76
C GLY A 156 6.99 7.45 5.90
N VAL A 157 5.72 7.13 5.97
CA VAL A 157 4.62 8.09 6.25
C VAL A 157 3.98 7.76 7.59
N PRO A 158 3.61 8.76 8.41
CA PRO A 158 3.14 8.50 9.76
C PRO A 158 1.86 7.66 9.78
N GLN A 159 1.90 6.49 10.42
CA GLN A 159 0.70 5.67 10.65
C GLN A 159 -0.21 6.39 11.66
N GLY A 160 -1.24 7.08 11.17
CA GLY A 160 -2.15 7.93 11.96
C GLY A 160 -2.25 9.36 11.44
N SER A 161 -1.51 9.71 10.36
CA SER A 161 -1.75 10.91 9.58
C SER A 161 -2.95 10.73 8.64
N ILE A 162 -3.57 11.82 8.24
CA ILE A 162 -4.66 11.80 7.25
C ILE A 162 -4.11 11.65 5.84
N LEU A 163 -2.90 12.15 5.59
CA LEU A 163 -2.26 12.06 4.28
C LEU A 163 -1.59 10.70 4.04
N GLY A 164 -1.13 10.00 5.08
CA GLY A 164 -0.38 8.74 4.94
C GLY A 164 -1.04 7.72 4.01
N PRO A 165 -2.33 7.39 4.20
CA PRO A 165 -3.01 6.46 3.31
C PRO A 165 -3.01 6.88 1.84
N LEU A 166 -3.31 8.15 1.54
CA LEU A 166 -3.31 8.67 0.17
C LEU A 166 -1.92 8.69 -0.46
N LEU A 167 -0.89 9.01 0.33
CA LEU A 167 0.50 8.98 -0.12
C LEU A 167 0.96 7.55 -0.42
N LEU A 168 0.54 6.57 0.37
CA LEU A 168 0.80 5.15 0.07
C LEU A 168 0.10 4.73 -1.22
N LEU A 169 -1.16 5.15 -1.47
CA LEU A 169 -1.85 4.86 -2.73
C LEU A 169 -1.08 5.41 -3.93
N ILE A 170 -0.59 6.64 -3.86
CA ILE A 170 0.23 7.25 -4.92
C ILE A 170 1.54 6.48 -5.09
N TYR A 171 2.14 6.03 -3.99
CA TYR A 171 3.42 5.30 -4.01
C TYR A 171 3.32 3.97 -4.76
N VAL A 172 2.23 3.23 -4.54
CA VAL A 172 2.01 1.91 -5.16
C VAL A 172 1.17 1.96 -6.45
N ASN A 173 0.78 3.14 -6.90
CA ASN A 173 -0.20 3.34 -7.97
C ASN A 173 0.19 2.70 -9.31
N ASN A 174 1.47 2.67 -9.63
CA ASN A 174 2.00 2.12 -10.87
C ASN A 174 2.38 0.63 -10.80
N LEU A 175 2.11 -0.04 -9.66
CA LEU A 175 2.39 -1.47 -9.51
C LEU A 175 1.70 -2.33 -10.60
N PRO A 176 0.43 -2.10 -10.98
CA PRO A 176 -0.20 -2.89 -12.04
C PRO A 176 0.53 -2.84 -13.38
N ASN A 177 1.28 -1.78 -13.64
CA ASN A 177 1.96 -1.58 -14.93
C ASN A 177 3.13 -2.55 -15.18
N CYS A 178 3.64 -3.22 -14.14
CA CYS A 178 4.67 -4.25 -14.30
C CYS A 178 4.10 -5.64 -14.62
N LEU A 179 2.76 -5.79 -14.61
CA LEU A 179 2.08 -7.06 -14.85
C LEU A 179 1.52 -7.10 -16.29
N GLU A 180 2.13 -7.89 -17.16
CA GLU A 180 1.70 -7.98 -18.56
C GLU A 180 0.49 -8.89 -18.75
N HIS A 181 0.45 -10.02 -18.04
CA HIS A 181 -0.57 -11.06 -18.24
C HIS A 181 -1.42 -11.30 -16.98
N CYS A 182 -0.87 -11.05 -15.81
CA CYS A 182 -1.60 -11.26 -14.57
C CYS A 182 -2.56 -10.12 -14.26
N GLN A 183 -3.73 -10.47 -13.77
CA GLN A 183 -4.65 -9.50 -13.18
C GLN A 183 -4.22 -9.20 -11.74
N VAL A 184 -4.61 -8.03 -11.23
CA VAL A 184 -4.27 -7.61 -9.88
C VAL A 184 -5.44 -6.94 -9.20
N VAL A 185 -5.60 -7.23 -7.91
CA VAL A 185 -6.50 -6.52 -6.99
C VAL A 185 -5.67 -6.05 -5.82
N MET A 186 -5.76 -4.76 -5.50
CA MET A 186 -5.03 -4.14 -4.40
C MET A 186 -6.01 -3.60 -3.36
N TYR A 187 -5.70 -3.81 -2.09
CA TYR A 187 -6.39 -3.19 -0.98
C TYR A 187 -5.37 -2.62 0.00
N ALA A 188 -5.09 -1.33 -0.11
CA ALA A 188 -4.01 -0.64 0.59
C ALA A 188 -2.64 -1.26 0.25
N ASP A 189 -1.99 -1.89 1.21
CA ASP A 189 -0.72 -2.59 1.09
C ASP A 189 -0.88 -4.09 0.73
N ASN A 190 -2.09 -4.64 0.82
CA ASN A 190 -2.35 -6.00 0.40
C ASN A 190 -2.58 -6.07 -1.11
N THR A 191 -1.92 -7.00 -1.76
CA THR A 191 -1.99 -7.19 -3.21
C THR A 191 -2.28 -8.65 -3.54
N VAL A 192 -3.21 -8.90 -4.44
CA VAL A 192 -3.47 -10.22 -5.00
C VAL A 192 -3.22 -10.16 -6.49
N ILE A 193 -2.30 -10.98 -6.99
CA ILE A 193 -2.16 -11.22 -8.42
C ILE A 193 -2.79 -12.56 -8.76
N TYR A 194 -3.43 -12.66 -9.91
CA TYR A 194 -4.04 -13.91 -10.35
C TYR A 194 -4.04 -14.03 -11.87
N PHE A 195 -4.08 -15.28 -12.31
CA PHE A 195 -4.13 -15.63 -13.73
C PHE A 195 -5.05 -16.84 -13.91
N SER A 196 -5.87 -16.82 -14.98
CA SER A 196 -6.81 -17.88 -15.30
C SER A 196 -6.45 -18.54 -16.62
N ALA A 197 -6.43 -19.88 -16.65
CA ALA A 197 -6.16 -20.66 -17.84
C ALA A 197 -6.85 -22.05 -17.79
N ASN A 198 -6.80 -22.77 -18.90
CA ASN A 198 -7.36 -24.12 -18.98
C ASN A 198 -6.37 -25.22 -18.51
N CYS A 199 -5.12 -24.88 -18.22
CA CYS A 199 -4.13 -25.80 -17.67
C CYS A 199 -3.26 -25.13 -16.62
N CYS A 200 -2.80 -25.90 -15.65
CA CYS A 200 -2.01 -25.45 -14.52
C CYS A 200 -0.63 -24.96 -14.91
N GLN A 201 -0.02 -25.54 -15.94
CA GLN A 201 1.31 -25.12 -16.43
C GLN A 201 1.31 -23.67 -16.92
N ASN A 202 0.26 -23.25 -17.62
CA ASN A 202 0.12 -21.86 -18.07
C ASN A 202 -0.07 -20.90 -16.89
N ILE A 203 -0.79 -21.33 -15.84
CA ILE A 203 -0.96 -20.56 -14.62
C ILE A 203 0.38 -20.38 -13.92
N GLU A 204 1.10 -21.46 -13.73
CA GLU A 204 2.42 -21.45 -13.10
C GLU A 204 3.40 -20.54 -13.86
N TYR A 205 3.47 -20.69 -15.17
CA TYR A 205 4.35 -19.88 -16.02
C TYR A 205 4.05 -18.38 -15.91
N ASN A 206 2.78 -17.98 -16.08
CA ASN A 206 2.40 -16.57 -16.05
C ASN A 206 2.49 -15.95 -14.66
N LEU A 207 2.11 -16.69 -13.60
CA LEU A 207 2.27 -16.21 -12.23
C LEU A 207 3.73 -16.05 -11.85
N ASN A 208 4.61 -16.99 -12.22
CA ASN A 208 6.05 -16.87 -11.96
C ASN A 208 6.66 -15.67 -12.72
N ALA A 209 6.28 -15.43 -13.96
CA ALA A 209 6.71 -14.25 -14.71
C ALA A 209 6.22 -12.97 -14.04
N GLY A 210 4.93 -12.92 -13.63
CA GLY A 210 4.37 -11.78 -12.89
C GLY A 210 5.06 -11.55 -11.55
N LEU A 211 5.39 -12.62 -10.81
CA LEU A 211 6.12 -12.52 -9.54
C LEU A 211 7.55 -12.00 -9.73
N ALA A 212 8.24 -12.39 -10.82
CA ALA A 212 9.56 -11.88 -11.13
C ALA A 212 9.53 -10.36 -11.41
N ASN A 213 8.57 -9.90 -12.23
CA ASN A 213 8.37 -8.49 -12.51
C ASN A 213 8.02 -7.69 -11.24
N LEU A 214 7.17 -8.26 -10.38
CA LEU A 214 6.83 -7.66 -9.08
C LEU A 214 8.03 -7.58 -8.15
N ALA A 215 8.88 -8.61 -8.10
CA ALA A 215 10.08 -8.60 -7.26
C ALA A 215 11.03 -7.47 -7.68
N GLU A 216 11.23 -7.28 -8.98
CA GLU A 216 11.99 -6.15 -9.52
C GLU A 216 11.31 -4.81 -9.16
N TRP A 217 10.00 -4.72 -9.34
CA TRP A 217 9.25 -3.51 -9.01
C TRP A 217 9.35 -3.18 -7.50
N PHE A 218 9.22 -4.17 -6.60
CA PHE A 218 9.37 -3.96 -5.16
C PHE A 218 10.78 -3.48 -4.80
N ASN A 219 11.81 -4.09 -5.39
CA ASN A 219 13.19 -3.66 -5.17
C ASN A 219 13.41 -2.21 -5.61
N ASN A 220 12.92 -1.82 -6.80
CA ASN A 220 13.02 -0.47 -7.33
C ASN A 220 12.20 0.55 -6.54
N ASN A 221 11.22 0.10 -5.76
CA ASN A 221 10.39 0.94 -4.89
C ASN A 221 10.71 0.79 -3.40
N TYR A 222 11.83 0.15 -3.03
CA TYR A 222 12.26 -0.05 -1.65
C TYR A 222 11.21 -0.69 -0.74
N LEU A 223 10.33 -1.53 -1.31
CA LEU A 223 9.31 -2.26 -0.58
C LEU A 223 9.74 -3.70 -0.37
N THR A 224 9.43 -4.25 0.79
CA THR A 224 9.81 -5.63 1.15
C THR A 224 8.59 -6.52 1.27
N LEU A 225 8.60 -7.63 0.54
CA LEU A 225 7.56 -8.65 0.61
C LEU A 225 7.70 -9.46 1.91
N ASN A 226 6.57 -9.70 2.57
CA ASN A 226 6.48 -10.62 3.70
C ASN A 226 6.17 -12.03 3.19
N THR A 227 7.22 -12.79 2.87
CA THR A 227 7.08 -14.14 2.30
C THR A 227 6.38 -15.11 3.24
N SER A 228 6.52 -14.95 4.56
CA SER A 228 5.87 -15.83 5.54
C SER A 228 4.35 -15.69 5.58
N LYS A 229 3.82 -14.54 5.18
CA LYS A 229 2.39 -14.26 5.09
C LYS A 229 1.84 -14.36 3.68
N SER A 230 2.70 -14.41 2.66
CA SER A 230 2.26 -14.59 1.28
C SER A 230 1.78 -16.01 1.04
N LYS A 231 0.69 -16.17 0.30
CA LYS A 231 0.03 -17.46 0.08
C LYS A 231 -0.37 -17.62 -1.38
N PHE A 232 -0.22 -18.84 -1.89
CA PHE A 232 -0.76 -19.26 -3.18
C PHE A 232 -2.04 -20.07 -2.97
N VAL A 233 -3.02 -19.87 -3.83
CA VAL A 233 -4.26 -20.64 -3.87
C VAL A 233 -4.61 -20.96 -5.33
N LEU A 234 -4.95 -22.22 -5.60
CA LEU A 234 -5.45 -22.66 -6.89
C LEU A 234 -6.95 -22.90 -6.76
N PHE A 235 -7.74 -22.25 -7.62
CA PHE A 235 -9.19 -22.44 -7.74
C PHE A 235 -9.50 -23.28 -8.98
N GLY A 236 -10.31 -24.31 -8.82
CA GLY A 236 -10.71 -25.21 -9.90
C GLY A 236 -11.84 -26.13 -9.46
N GLY A 237 -12.48 -26.84 -10.38
CA GLY A 237 -13.47 -27.88 -10.04
C GLY A 237 -12.78 -29.10 -9.43
N ASP A 238 -13.39 -29.70 -8.39
CA ASP A 238 -12.83 -30.81 -7.59
C ASP A 238 -12.22 -31.95 -8.42
N LYS A 239 -12.93 -32.40 -9.47
CA LYS A 239 -12.45 -33.48 -10.35
C LYS A 239 -11.22 -33.11 -11.16
N ARG A 240 -11.03 -31.83 -11.46
CA ARG A 240 -9.92 -31.32 -12.27
C ARG A 240 -8.69 -30.98 -11.43
N LEU A 241 -8.88 -30.53 -10.18
CA LEU A 241 -7.78 -30.28 -9.24
C LEU A 241 -7.00 -31.54 -8.90
N GLN A 242 -7.63 -32.73 -8.99
CA GLN A 242 -6.97 -34.03 -8.77
C GLN A 242 -6.04 -34.43 -9.93
N THR A 243 -6.16 -33.81 -11.10
CA THR A 243 -5.37 -34.12 -12.30
C THR A 243 -4.32 -33.03 -12.63
N CYS A 244 -4.22 -32.01 -11.82
CA CYS A 244 -3.28 -30.91 -11.89
C CYS A 244 -2.12 -31.16 -10.94
#